data_f867baab4a2b3a2eeba8ab42ee7b30ce
#
_entry.id   f867baab4a2b3a2eeba8ab42ee7b30ce
#
_cell.length_a   1.000
_cell.length_b   1.000
_cell.length_c   1.000
_cell.angle_alpha   90.00
_cell.angle_beta   90.00
_cell.angle_gamma   90.00
#
_symmetry.space_group_name_H-M   'P 1'
#
loop_
_entity.id
_entity.type
_entity.pdbx_description
1 polymer ?
#
loop_
_entity_poly.entity_id
_entity_poly.type
_entity_poly.pdbx_seq_one_letter_code
_entity_poly.pdbx_strand_id
1 'polypeptide(L)'
;EELEKEGCTFPVKVLMPYNPSVTNWDKECQVLEQQMESVLGTDFIDIIVQAGPETGFLSAVRRSGAYAFMKCNWGADYADPQTWAEPFTEGNGYNFWDISEDEGTQAIYQEWTDKVTEAEAICTDDEARYNTFAEAEKLLIDHAIIVPFEISNGGYTPSKVNPLEGEFAPYGVALQRYKFQHLGEKSMSMDEFNAALAEWEEARAKALESAE
;
A
#
# COMPACT_ATOMS: atom_id res chain seq x y z
N GLU A 1 27.87 19.23 -2.53
CA GLU A 1 28.48 20.17 -3.51
C GLU A 1 27.55 20.47 -4.71
N GLU A 2 26.89 19.48 -5.33
CA GLU A 2 25.97 19.70 -6.45
C GLU A 2 24.69 20.41 -5.97
N LEU A 3 24.03 19.89 -4.98
CA LEU A 3 22.82 20.46 -4.39
C LEU A 3 23.06 21.83 -3.77
N GLU A 4 24.26 22.08 -3.23
CA GLU A 4 24.63 23.41 -2.73
C GLU A 4 24.71 24.46 -3.86
N LYS A 5 25.17 24.06 -5.05
CA LYS A 5 25.19 24.93 -6.24
C LYS A 5 23.77 25.27 -6.74
N GLU A 6 22.82 24.37 -6.47
CA GLU A 6 21.39 24.55 -6.76
C GLU A 6 20.67 25.35 -5.65
N GLY A 7 21.39 25.77 -4.62
CA GLY A 7 20.86 26.61 -3.55
C GLY A 7 20.27 25.84 -2.37
N CYS A 8 20.47 24.51 -2.31
CA CYS A 8 20.05 23.71 -1.15
C CYS A 8 20.85 24.06 0.08
N THR A 9 20.19 24.17 1.22
CA THR A 9 20.81 24.34 2.54
C THR A 9 20.78 23.02 3.30
N PHE A 10 21.85 22.73 4.04
CA PHE A 10 22.00 21.51 4.82
C PHE A 10 21.95 21.79 6.32
N PRO A 11 21.42 20.82 7.14
CA PRO A 11 20.74 19.62 6.69
C PRO A 11 19.41 19.92 5.96
N VAL A 12 19.08 19.08 4.97
CA VAL A 12 17.76 19.13 4.32
C VAL A 12 16.70 18.69 5.33
N LYS A 13 15.73 19.55 5.59
CA LYS A 13 14.65 19.28 6.54
C LYS A 13 13.51 18.53 5.89
N VAL A 14 13.20 17.36 6.40
CA VAL A 14 12.19 16.45 5.88
C VAL A 14 11.08 16.27 6.91
N LEU A 15 9.93 16.89 6.68
CA LEU A 15 8.78 16.75 7.55
C LEU A 15 8.13 15.37 7.36
N MET A 16 8.09 14.58 8.44
CA MET A 16 7.44 13.28 8.51
C MET A 16 6.34 13.28 9.58
N PRO A 17 5.09 13.62 9.19
CA PRO A 17 3.97 13.61 10.13
C PRO A 17 3.44 12.21 10.39
N TYR A 18 2.97 11.97 11.61
CA TYR A 18 2.28 10.75 11.99
C TYR A 18 0.88 11.01 12.56
N ASN A 19 0.00 10.02 12.47
CA ASN A 19 -1.32 10.08 13.10
C ASN A 19 -1.23 9.61 14.55
N PRO A 20 -1.42 10.50 15.54
CA PRO A 20 -1.32 10.15 16.96
C PRO A 20 -2.41 9.19 17.45
N SER A 21 -3.51 9.05 16.68
CA SER A 21 -4.58 8.09 17.00
C SER A 21 -4.23 6.64 16.62
N VAL A 22 -3.13 6.41 15.89
CA VAL A 22 -2.68 5.07 15.50
C VAL A 22 -1.56 4.63 16.42
N THR A 23 -1.76 3.49 17.08
CA THR A 23 -0.81 2.94 18.05
C THR A 23 0.55 2.65 17.40
N ASN A 24 1.62 3.08 18.05
CA ASN A 24 3.02 2.91 17.68
C ASN A 24 3.49 3.62 16.40
N TRP A 25 2.66 4.37 15.71
CA TRP A 25 3.10 5.06 14.49
C TRP A 25 4.19 6.10 14.76
N ASP A 26 4.11 6.78 15.90
CA ASP A 26 5.16 7.67 16.39
C ASP A 26 6.52 6.97 16.55
N LYS A 27 6.52 5.76 17.10
CA LYS A 27 7.74 4.96 17.31
C LYS A 27 8.32 4.43 16.00
N GLU A 28 7.46 4.04 15.08
CA GLU A 28 7.88 3.64 13.73
C GLU A 28 8.56 4.80 13.01
N CYS A 29 7.97 5.99 13.05
CA CYS A 29 8.57 7.19 12.48
C CYS A 29 9.93 7.52 13.14
N GLN A 30 10.05 7.40 14.45
CA GLN A 30 11.33 7.60 15.17
C GLN A 30 12.41 6.57 14.78
N VAL A 31 12.02 5.33 14.52
CA VAL A 31 12.96 4.32 14.02
C VAL A 31 13.43 4.65 12.62
N LEU A 32 12.53 5.07 11.73
CA LEU A 32 12.89 5.50 10.37
C LEU A 32 13.80 6.73 10.39
N GLU A 33 13.47 7.75 11.19
CA GLU A 33 14.32 8.93 11.44
C GLU A 33 15.74 8.50 11.81
N GLN A 34 15.89 7.71 12.88
CA GLN A 34 17.19 7.24 13.35
C GLN A 34 17.96 6.43 12.31
N GLN A 35 17.29 5.55 11.59
CA GLN A 35 17.93 4.75 10.54
C GLN A 35 18.40 5.61 9.38
N MET A 36 17.57 6.47 8.85
CA MET A 36 17.92 7.33 7.71
C MET A 36 19.02 8.31 8.09
N GLU A 37 18.93 8.97 9.22
CA GLU A 37 19.96 9.90 9.70
C GLU A 37 21.29 9.21 10.03
N SER A 38 21.25 7.96 10.53
CA SER A 38 22.47 7.20 10.78
C SER A 38 23.21 6.80 9.51
N VAL A 39 22.51 6.62 8.41
CA VAL A 39 23.06 6.22 7.10
C VAL A 39 23.51 7.43 6.30
N LEU A 40 22.68 8.47 6.26
CA LEU A 40 22.90 9.65 5.42
C LEU A 40 23.74 10.73 6.13
N GLY A 41 23.72 10.74 7.46
CA GLY A 41 24.37 11.74 8.29
C GLY A 41 23.45 12.91 8.66
N THR A 42 23.47 13.31 9.94
CA THR A 42 22.67 14.42 10.46
C THR A 42 23.08 15.79 9.92
N ASP A 43 24.28 15.90 9.35
CA ASP A 43 24.74 17.09 8.63
C ASP A 43 24.10 17.19 7.23
N PHE A 44 23.58 16.07 6.70
CA PHE A 44 22.96 16.00 5.38
C PHE A 44 21.42 16.09 5.45
N ILE A 45 20.80 15.35 6.38
CA ILE A 45 19.33 15.26 6.49
C ILE A 45 18.91 15.43 7.97
N ASP A 46 17.78 16.10 8.16
CA ASP A 46 17.11 16.30 9.46
C ASP A 46 15.63 15.91 9.27
N ILE A 47 15.26 14.73 9.77
CA ILE A 47 13.88 14.23 9.67
C ILE A 47 13.08 14.70 10.86
N ILE A 48 12.07 15.51 10.59
CA ILE A 48 11.21 16.11 11.60
C ILE A 48 9.96 15.25 11.79
N VAL A 49 9.99 14.38 12.78
CA VAL A 49 8.82 13.58 13.19
C VAL A 49 7.84 14.46 13.96
N GLN A 50 6.65 14.65 13.41
CA GLN A 50 5.65 15.56 14.00
C GLN A 50 4.27 14.92 14.09
N ALA A 51 3.60 15.08 15.24
CA ALA A 51 2.21 14.68 15.38
C ALA A 51 1.31 15.55 14.49
N GLY A 52 0.52 14.90 13.66
CA GLY A 52 -0.59 15.54 12.96
C GLY A 52 -1.84 15.64 13.85
N PRO A 53 -2.98 16.11 13.32
CA PRO A 53 -4.22 16.19 14.07
C PRO A 53 -4.74 14.79 14.42
N GLU A 54 -5.31 14.62 15.61
CA GLU A 54 -5.92 13.36 16.05
C GLU A 54 -7.13 12.95 15.21
N THR A 55 -7.83 13.93 14.65
CA THR A 55 -8.99 13.72 13.78
C THR A 55 -8.78 14.39 12.44
N GLY A 56 -9.27 13.76 11.37
CA GLY A 56 -9.14 14.30 10.01
C GLY A 56 -7.72 14.24 9.44
N PHE A 57 -6.84 13.42 9.98
CA PHE A 57 -5.45 13.27 9.52
C PHE A 57 -5.35 13.05 8.01
N LEU A 58 -6.22 12.20 7.45
CA LEU A 58 -6.26 11.92 6.03
C LEU A 58 -6.43 13.21 5.19
N SER A 59 -7.36 14.07 5.57
CA SER A 59 -7.61 15.31 4.82
C SER A 59 -6.59 16.40 5.12
N ALA A 60 -6.19 16.53 6.38
CA ALA A 60 -5.32 17.62 6.82
C ALA A 60 -3.83 17.39 6.48
N VAL A 61 -3.42 16.15 6.31
CA VAL A 61 -2.03 15.78 6.05
C VAL A 61 -1.90 15.12 4.68
N ARG A 62 -2.49 13.94 4.50
CA ARG A 62 -2.29 13.14 3.28
C ARG A 62 -2.81 13.86 2.04
N ARG A 63 -4.09 14.22 2.00
CA ARG A 63 -4.71 14.84 0.83
C ARG A 63 -4.30 16.29 0.59
N SER A 64 -3.79 16.96 1.63
CA SER A 64 -3.29 18.34 1.50
C SER A 64 -1.82 18.42 1.09
N GLY A 65 -1.09 17.30 1.07
CA GLY A 65 0.34 17.28 0.79
C GLY A 65 1.20 17.93 1.89
N ALA A 66 0.68 18.04 3.13
CA ALA A 66 1.39 18.69 4.23
C ALA A 66 2.48 17.78 4.85
N TYR A 67 3.39 17.27 4.02
CA TYR A 67 4.53 16.42 4.41
C TYR A 67 5.58 16.43 3.31
N ALA A 68 6.80 16.02 3.66
CA ALA A 68 7.84 15.72 2.70
C ALA A 68 8.05 14.18 2.57
N PHE A 69 7.84 13.45 3.67
CA PHE A 69 7.89 12.00 3.71
C PHE A 69 6.80 11.49 4.67
N MET A 70 6.10 10.43 4.31
CA MET A 70 4.99 9.97 5.14
C MET A 70 4.75 8.47 4.94
N LYS A 71 4.53 7.75 6.05
CA LYS A 71 4.00 6.38 5.99
C LYS A 71 2.54 6.42 5.57
N CYS A 72 2.19 5.61 4.58
CA CYS A 72 0.80 5.34 4.20
C CYS A 72 0.60 3.84 3.96
N ASN A 73 -0.64 3.44 3.81
CA ASN A 73 -1.00 2.07 3.50
C ASN A 73 -2.15 2.05 2.49
N TRP A 74 -2.18 1.00 1.72
CA TRP A 74 -3.28 0.67 0.83
C TRP A 74 -3.67 -0.79 1.01
N GLY A 75 -4.94 -1.09 0.88
CA GLY A 75 -5.47 -2.45 0.84
C GLY A 75 -6.19 -2.65 -0.48
N ALA A 76 -6.03 -3.81 -1.10
CA ALA A 76 -6.71 -4.09 -2.35
C ALA A 76 -8.24 -4.00 -2.22
N ASP A 77 -8.89 -3.24 -3.09
CA ASP A 77 -10.34 -3.13 -3.14
C ASP A 77 -10.97 -4.29 -3.94
N TYR A 78 -10.19 -4.91 -4.83
CA TYR A 78 -10.56 -6.08 -5.63
C TYR A 78 -9.32 -6.85 -6.08
N ALA A 79 -9.52 -8.05 -6.64
CA ALA A 79 -8.44 -8.96 -7.02
C ALA A 79 -7.91 -8.65 -8.44
N ASP A 80 -7.32 -7.47 -8.63
CA ASP A 80 -6.65 -7.07 -9.86
C ASP A 80 -5.52 -6.08 -9.51
N PRO A 81 -4.37 -6.09 -10.21
CA PRO A 81 -3.28 -5.14 -9.96
C PRO A 81 -3.66 -3.66 -10.08
N GLN A 82 -4.68 -3.34 -10.85
CA GLN A 82 -5.20 -1.99 -11.02
C GLN A 82 -5.53 -1.30 -9.69
N THR A 83 -6.04 -2.06 -8.70
CA THR A 83 -6.35 -1.50 -7.36
C THR A 83 -5.14 -0.87 -6.69
N TRP A 84 -3.92 -1.29 -7.04
CA TRP A 84 -2.67 -0.76 -6.51
C TRP A 84 -2.16 0.46 -7.31
N ALA A 85 -2.58 0.59 -8.56
CA ALA A 85 -2.31 1.75 -9.38
C ALA A 85 -3.27 2.93 -9.08
N GLU A 86 -4.52 2.65 -8.77
CA GLU A 86 -5.56 3.66 -8.53
C GLU A 86 -5.17 4.81 -7.58
N PRO A 87 -4.46 4.58 -6.45
CA PRO A 87 -4.06 5.66 -5.55
C PRO A 87 -3.24 6.77 -6.22
N PHE A 88 -2.55 6.46 -7.30
CA PHE A 88 -1.60 7.34 -7.98
C PHE A 88 -2.17 7.95 -9.27
N THR A 89 -3.42 7.66 -9.62
CA THR A 89 -4.08 8.20 -10.80
C THR A 89 -4.54 9.65 -10.59
N GLU A 90 -4.70 10.39 -11.69
CA GLU A 90 -5.19 11.76 -11.68
C GLU A 90 -6.52 11.87 -10.92
N GLY A 91 -6.64 12.89 -10.11
CA GLY A 91 -7.84 13.17 -9.30
C GLY A 91 -8.02 12.28 -8.07
N ASN A 92 -7.15 11.28 -7.84
CA ASN A 92 -7.16 10.52 -6.61
C ASN A 92 -6.52 11.31 -5.47
N GLY A 93 -7.12 11.29 -4.28
CA GLY A 93 -6.63 12.03 -3.13
C GLY A 93 -5.33 11.48 -2.51
N TYR A 94 -4.75 10.45 -3.07
CA TYR A 94 -3.43 9.89 -2.73
C TYR A 94 -2.41 10.12 -3.84
N ASN A 95 -2.78 10.79 -4.92
CA ASN A 95 -1.88 11.15 -6.00
C ASN A 95 -1.08 12.39 -5.58
N PHE A 96 0.18 12.16 -5.25
CA PHE A 96 1.09 13.22 -4.81
C PHE A 96 1.96 13.78 -5.94
N TRP A 97 1.91 13.18 -7.11
CA TRP A 97 2.62 13.65 -8.30
C TRP A 97 1.96 14.90 -8.89
N ASP A 98 0.63 15.01 -8.75
CA ASP A 98 -0.17 16.12 -9.27
C ASP A 98 0.27 17.49 -8.72
N ILE A 99 0.87 17.50 -7.52
CA ILE A 99 1.30 18.72 -6.87
C ILE A 99 2.75 19.10 -7.20
N SER A 100 3.48 18.27 -7.92
CA SER A 100 4.85 18.57 -8.34
C SER A 100 4.84 19.49 -9.55
N GLU A 101 5.57 20.60 -9.47
CA GLU A 101 5.82 21.49 -10.59
C GLU A 101 7.12 21.16 -11.35
N ASP A 102 7.85 20.11 -10.89
CA ASP A 102 9.09 19.66 -11.52
C ASP A 102 8.83 18.92 -12.83
N GLU A 103 9.41 19.44 -13.93
CA GLU A 103 9.23 18.86 -15.27
C GLU A 103 9.70 17.40 -15.36
N GLY A 104 10.76 17.03 -14.63
CA GLY A 104 11.27 15.67 -14.59
C GLY A 104 10.29 14.72 -13.91
N THR A 105 9.74 15.12 -12.77
CA THR A 105 8.70 14.37 -12.05
C THR A 105 7.44 14.21 -12.91
N GLN A 106 7.00 15.27 -13.58
CA GLN A 106 5.83 15.21 -14.47
C GLN A 106 6.06 14.31 -15.69
N ALA A 107 7.26 14.24 -16.24
CA ALA A 107 7.59 13.33 -17.33
C ALA A 107 7.50 11.86 -16.88
N ILE A 108 8.00 11.53 -15.68
CA ILE A 108 7.89 10.20 -15.09
C ILE A 108 6.42 9.84 -14.83
N TYR A 109 5.65 10.78 -14.30
CA TYR A 109 4.21 10.58 -14.07
C TYR A 109 3.46 10.30 -15.37
N GLN A 110 3.79 10.98 -16.45
CA GLN A 110 3.19 10.72 -17.76
C GLN A 110 3.54 9.31 -18.28
N GLU A 111 4.82 8.90 -18.17
CA GLU A 111 5.24 7.55 -18.55
C GLU A 111 4.50 6.48 -17.74
N TRP A 112 4.36 6.68 -16.44
CA TRP A 112 3.61 5.81 -15.56
C TRP A 112 2.13 5.74 -15.97
N THR A 113 1.49 6.87 -16.22
CA THR A 113 0.08 6.98 -16.65
C THR A 113 -0.14 6.24 -17.97
N ASP A 114 0.77 6.38 -18.93
CA ASP A 114 0.70 5.67 -20.21
C ASP A 114 0.77 4.16 -20.02
N LYS A 115 1.65 3.68 -19.13
CA LYS A 115 1.76 2.25 -18.78
C LYS A 115 0.51 1.70 -18.09
N VAL A 116 -0.06 2.43 -17.15
CA VAL A 116 -1.31 2.04 -16.49
C VAL A 116 -2.44 1.97 -17.51
N THR A 117 -2.57 2.97 -18.38
CA THR A 117 -3.58 2.99 -19.45
C THR A 117 -3.43 1.81 -20.41
N GLU A 118 -2.19 1.47 -20.78
CA GLU A 118 -1.87 0.29 -21.59
C GLU A 118 -2.34 -0.99 -20.89
N ALA A 119 -2.00 -1.16 -19.60
CA ALA A 119 -2.39 -2.32 -18.82
C ALA A 119 -3.91 -2.46 -18.66
N GLU A 120 -4.62 -1.35 -18.41
CA GLU A 120 -6.08 -1.32 -18.29
C GLU A 120 -6.79 -1.77 -19.58
N ALA A 121 -6.20 -1.50 -20.73
CA ALA A 121 -6.75 -1.92 -22.03
C ALA A 121 -6.61 -3.42 -22.32
N ILE A 122 -5.74 -4.13 -21.58
CA ILE A 122 -5.55 -5.58 -21.74
C ILE A 122 -6.63 -6.32 -20.95
N CYS A 123 -7.62 -6.90 -21.64
CA CYS A 123 -8.78 -7.52 -21.01
C CYS A 123 -8.83 -9.05 -21.15
N THR A 124 -7.97 -9.66 -21.96
CA THR A 124 -8.06 -11.08 -22.31
C THR A 124 -6.77 -11.87 -22.11
N ASP A 125 -5.73 -11.22 -21.66
CA ASP A 125 -4.41 -11.81 -21.40
C ASP A 125 -3.93 -11.33 -20.03
N ASP A 126 -4.20 -12.14 -19.00
CA ASP A 126 -3.89 -11.79 -17.60
C ASP A 126 -2.38 -11.66 -17.38
N GLU A 127 -1.58 -12.50 -18.06
CA GLU A 127 -0.12 -12.45 -17.93
C GLU A 127 0.44 -11.13 -18.51
N ALA A 128 0.01 -10.77 -19.71
CA ALA A 128 0.40 -9.51 -20.32
C ALA A 128 -0.07 -8.31 -19.48
N ARG A 129 -1.32 -8.34 -18.98
CA ARG A 129 -1.89 -7.32 -18.12
C ARG A 129 -1.04 -7.13 -16.85
N TYR A 130 -0.74 -8.21 -16.13
CA TYR A 130 0.01 -8.15 -14.89
C TYR A 130 1.45 -7.71 -15.09
N ASN A 131 2.09 -8.13 -16.17
CA ASN A 131 3.43 -7.68 -16.52
C ASN A 131 3.47 -6.18 -16.83
N THR A 132 2.47 -5.66 -17.54
CA THR A 132 2.39 -4.22 -17.85
C THR A 132 2.14 -3.38 -16.59
N PHE A 133 1.29 -3.83 -15.66
CA PHE A 133 1.16 -3.17 -14.34
C PHE A 133 2.46 -3.23 -13.53
N ALA A 134 3.20 -4.34 -13.58
CA ALA A 134 4.49 -4.45 -12.91
C ALA A 134 5.55 -3.49 -13.49
N GLU A 135 5.51 -3.21 -14.79
CA GLU A 135 6.34 -2.18 -15.41
C GLU A 135 5.99 -0.78 -14.88
N ALA A 136 4.70 -0.47 -14.71
CA ALA A 136 4.26 0.78 -14.11
C ALA A 136 4.70 0.88 -12.63
N GLU A 137 4.51 -0.18 -11.82
CA GLU A 137 4.96 -0.22 -10.42
C GLU A 137 6.48 -0.01 -10.30
N LYS A 138 7.24 -0.57 -11.24
CA LYS A 138 8.69 -0.39 -11.30
C LYS A 138 9.08 1.09 -11.38
N LEU A 139 8.35 1.92 -12.13
CA LEU A 139 8.60 3.36 -12.21
C LEU A 139 8.43 4.03 -10.84
N LEU A 140 7.39 3.67 -10.09
CA LEU A 140 7.17 4.20 -8.73
C LEU A 140 8.35 3.90 -7.80
N ILE A 141 8.91 2.70 -7.90
CA ILE A 141 10.00 2.25 -7.03
C ILE A 141 11.34 2.82 -7.50
N ASP A 142 11.66 2.76 -8.78
CA ASP A 142 12.94 3.22 -9.33
C ASP A 142 13.15 4.73 -9.11
N HIS A 143 12.07 5.49 -9.13
CA HIS A 143 12.10 6.93 -8.89
C HIS A 143 11.80 7.34 -7.43
N ALA A 144 11.72 6.34 -6.53
CA ALA A 144 11.48 6.53 -5.11
C ALA A 144 10.21 7.35 -4.78
N ILE A 145 9.19 7.27 -5.64
CA ILE A 145 7.87 7.86 -5.37
C ILE A 145 7.22 7.12 -4.21
N ILE A 146 7.41 5.80 -4.17
CA ILE A 146 7.08 4.95 -3.02
C ILE A 146 8.29 4.12 -2.62
N VAL A 147 8.39 3.86 -1.32
CA VAL A 147 9.35 2.92 -0.75
C VAL A 147 8.55 1.83 -0.04
N PRO A 148 8.47 0.61 -0.58
CA PRO A 148 7.80 -0.51 0.09
C PRO A 148 8.45 -0.76 1.45
N PHE A 149 7.67 -0.67 2.53
CA PHE A 149 8.19 -0.74 3.89
C PHE A 149 7.84 -2.06 4.56
N GLU A 150 6.55 -2.41 4.57
CA GLU A 150 6.05 -3.64 5.19
C GLU A 150 4.74 -4.10 4.54
N ILE A 151 4.50 -5.40 4.61
CA ILE A 151 3.19 -5.97 4.41
C ILE A 151 2.57 -6.12 5.79
N SER A 152 1.50 -5.37 6.05
CA SER A 152 0.77 -5.48 7.30
C SER A 152 0.17 -6.87 7.40
N ASN A 153 0.68 -7.68 8.31
CA ASN A 153 0.21 -9.03 8.53
C ASN A 153 -0.53 -9.10 9.87
N GLY A 154 -1.79 -9.53 9.82
CA GLY A 154 -2.60 -9.67 11.03
C GLY A 154 -2.02 -10.71 11.99
N GLY A 155 -2.28 -10.52 13.27
CA GLY A 155 -2.08 -11.54 14.29
C GLY A 155 -3.21 -12.59 14.25
N TYR A 156 -3.27 -13.42 15.28
CA TYR A 156 -4.35 -14.39 15.45
C TYR A 156 -5.64 -13.68 15.88
N THR A 157 -6.72 -13.95 15.16
CA THR A 157 -8.06 -13.48 15.53
C THR A 157 -8.91 -14.67 15.98
N PRO A 158 -9.26 -14.79 17.27
CA PRO A 158 -10.21 -15.79 17.70
C PRO A 158 -11.55 -15.58 17.02
N SER A 159 -12.01 -16.56 16.27
CA SER A 159 -13.27 -16.46 15.54
C SER A 159 -14.09 -17.74 15.72
N LYS A 160 -15.41 -17.58 15.84
CA LYS A 160 -16.39 -18.66 15.78
C LYS A 160 -16.94 -18.85 14.37
N VAL A 161 -16.49 -18.06 13.42
CA VAL A 161 -16.85 -18.16 12.01
C VAL A 161 -15.68 -18.77 11.26
N ASN A 162 -15.96 -19.78 10.42
CA ASN A 162 -14.96 -20.28 9.49
C ASN A 162 -14.79 -19.28 8.32
N PRO A 163 -13.65 -18.59 8.20
CA PRO A 163 -13.44 -17.60 7.15
C PRO A 163 -13.39 -18.21 5.73
N LEU A 164 -13.21 -19.52 5.64
CA LEU A 164 -13.13 -20.27 4.38
C LEU A 164 -14.50 -20.86 3.95
N GLU A 165 -15.52 -20.69 4.79
CA GLU A 165 -16.87 -21.09 4.48
C GLU A 165 -17.58 -20.02 3.68
N GLY A 166 -18.06 -20.35 2.50
CA GLY A 166 -18.76 -19.42 1.62
C GLY A 166 -18.08 -19.28 0.26
N GLU A 167 -18.87 -18.96 -0.72
CA GLU A 167 -18.50 -18.94 -2.14
C GLU A 167 -17.34 -17.98 -2.48
N PHE A 168 -17.22 -16.89 -1.72
CA PHE A 168 -16.23 -15.84 -2.00
C PHE A 168 -15.13 -15.69 -0.92
N ALA A 169 -15.03 -16.64 0.01
CA ALA A 169 -13.90 -16.71 0.92
C ALA A 169 -12.63 -17.05 0.09
N PRO A 170 -11.54 -16.58 0.48
CA PRO A 170 -10.89 -15.46 1.07
C PRO A 170 -10.62 -14.29 0.11
N TYR A 171 -11.50 -13.99 -0.79
CA TYR A 171 -11.35 -12.93 -1.78
C TYR A 171 -12.09 -11.65 -1.43
N GLY A 172 -11.42 -10.55 -1.70
CA GLY A 172 -11.99 -9.23 -1.91
C GLY A 172 -11.96 -8.32 -0.71
N VAL A 173 -12.46 -7.16 -0.95
CA VAL A 173 -12.48 -5.94 -0.16
C VAL A 173 -12.91 -6.13 1.28
N ALA A 174 -13.92 -6.94 1.51
CA ALA A 174 -14.37 -7.21 2.86
C ALA A 174 -13.65 -8.43 3.42
N LEU A 175 -12.78 -8.21 4.40
CA LEU A 175 -12.19 -9.28 5.21
C LEU A 175 -13.27 -10.15 5.89
N GLN A 176 -14.51 -9.69 5.90
CA GLN A 176 -15.63 -10.32 6.58
C GLN A 176 -16.80 -10.44 5.62
N ARG A 177 -17.04 -11.63 5.12
CA ARG A 177 -18.17 -11.97 4.26
C ARG A 177 -19.05 -12.99 4.95
N TYR A 178 -20.05 -12.49 5.65
CA TYR A 178 -20.91 -13.32 6.50
C TYR A 178 -21.97 -14.12 5.74
N LYS A 179 -22.24 -13.78 4.48
CA LYS A 179 -23.23 -14.50 3.68
C LYS A 179 -22.80 -15.96 3.50
N PHE A 180 -23.68 -16.89 3.87
CA PHE A 180 -23.46 -18.34 3.86
C PHE A 180 -22.47 -18.87 4.90
N GLN A 181 -21.99 -18.05 5.82
CA GLN A 181 -21.17 -18.51 6.93
C GLN A 181 -22.06 -18.89 8.13
N HIS A 182 -21.59 -19.86 8.93
CA HIS A 182 -22.25 -20.31 10.12
C HIS A 182 -21.45 -19.95 11.37
N LEU A 183 -22.18 -19.66 12.44
CA LEU A 183 -21.57 -19.37 13.73
C LEU A 183 -21.35 -20.70 14.48
N GLY A 184 -20.11 -21.08 14.71
CA GLY A 184 -19.74 -22.24 15.49
C GLY A 184 -19.98 -22.07 17.00
N GLU A 185 -20.05 -23.16 17.72
CA GLU A 185 -20.21 -23.12 19.19
C GLU A 185 -18.94 -22.65 19.90
N LYS A 186 -17.76 -22.94 19.35
CA LYS A 186 -16.43 -22.56 19.86
C LYS A 186 -15.59 -21.88 18.80
N SER A 187 -14.51 -21.23 19.21
CA SER A 187 -13.51 -20.69 18.29
C SER A 187 -12.77 -21.83 17.60
N MET A 188 -12.43 -21.63 16.34
CA MET A 188 -11.63 -22.55 15.54
C MET A 188 -10.19 -22.58 16.06
N SER A 189 -9.62 -23.77 16.23
CA SER A 189 -8.20 -23.94 16.48
C SER A 189 -7.39 -23.80 15.20
N MET A 190 -6.06 -23.65 15.33
CA MET A 190 -5.18 -23.58 14.14
C MET A 190 -5.19 -24.90 13.34
N ASP A 191 -5.32 -26.04 13.99
CA ASP A 191 -5.40 -27.34 13.31
C ASP A 191 -6.70 -27.46 12.50
N GLU A 192 -7.83 -27.02 13.09
CA GLU A 192 -9.13 -26.98 12.41
C GLU A 192 -9.09 -25.99 11.22
N PHE A 193 -8.44 -24.83 11.40
CA PHE A 193 -8.26 -23.86 10.33
C PHE A 193 -7.39 -24.40 9.18
N ASN A 194 -6.24 -25.00 9.50
CA ASN A 194 -5.34 -25.57 8.49
C ASN A 194 -5.99 -26.71 7.70
N ALA A 195 -6.81 -27.55 8.37
CA ALA A 195 -7.57 -28.61 7.69
C ALA A 195 -8.62 -27.99 6.73
N ALA A 196 -9.37 -26.99 7.19
CA ALA A 196 -10.35 -26.30 6.36
C ALA A 196 -9.70 -25.55 5.17
N LEU A 197 -8.52 -24.98 5.38
CA LEU A 197 -7.75 -24.33 4.31
C LEU A 197 -7.35 -25.34 3.22
N ALA A 198 -6.82 -26.49 3.62
CA ALA A 198 -6.43 -27.53 2.66
C ALA A 198 -7.63 -28.05 1.84
N GLU A 199 -8.79 -28.27 2.48
CA GLU A 199 -10.02 -28.65 1.80
C GLU A 199 -10.50 -27.56 0.83
N TRP A 200 -10.40 -26.30 1.24
CA TRP A 200 -10.79 -25.16 0.41
C TRP A 200 -9.87 -25.01 -0.82
N GLU A 201 -8.55 -25.15 -0.63
CA GLU A 201 -7.57 -25.09 -1.71
C GLU A 201 -7.78 -26.21 -2.74
N GLU A 202 -8.05 -27.44 -2.28
CA GLU A 202 -8.38 -28.57 -3.17
C GLU A 202 -9.67 -28.32 -3.95
N ALA A 203 -10.71 -27.85 -3.28
CA ALA A 203 -11.99 -27.54 -3.93
C ALA A 203 -11.85 -26.43 -4.97
N ARG A 204 -11.05 -25.40 -4.65
CA ARG A 204 -10.75 -24.30 -5.55
C ARG A 204 -9.98 -24.76 -6.79
N ALA A 205 -8.94 -25.58 -6.61
CA ALA A 205 -8.18 -26.12 -7.72
C ALA A 205 -9.08 -26.91 -8.71
N LYS A 206 -9.94 -27.78 -8.17
CA LYS A 206 -10.91 -28.54 -8.99
C LYS A 206 -11.91 -27.64 -9.72
N ALA A 207 -12.35 -26.56 -9.07
CA ALA A 207 -13.29 -25.62 -9.71
C ALA A 207 -12.63 -24.86 -10.87
N LEU A 208 -11.35 -24.48 -10.72
CA LEU A 208 -10.59 -23.83 -11.79
C LEU A 208 -10.34 -24.77 -12.97
N GLU A 209 -9.95 -26.02 -12.73
CA GLU A 209 -9.79 -27.03 -13.80
C GLU A 209 -11.08 -27.29 -14.60
N SER A 210 -12.23 -27.13 -13.96
CA SER A 210 -13.52 -27.33 -14.62
C SER A 210 -14.05 -26.10 -15.38
N ALA A 211 -13.38 -24.95 -15.24
CA ALA A 211 -13.74 -23.69 -15.88
C ALA A 211 -12.96 -23.43 -17.19
N GLU A 212 -11.90 -24.21 -17.44
CA GLU A 212 -11.17 -24.27 -18.71
C GLU A 212 -11.87 -25.18 -19.72
#